data_87e459472a0d3787174d9bc7b04db085
#
_entry.id   87e459472a0d3787174d9bc7b04db085
#
_cell.length_a   1.000
_cell.length_b   1.000
_cell.length_c   1.000
_cell.angle_alpha   90.00
_cell.angle_beta   90.00
_cell.angle_gamma   90.00
#
_symmetry.space_group_name_H-M   'P 1'
#
loop_
_entity.id
_entity.type
_entity.pdbx_description
1 polymer ?
#
loop_
_entity_poly.entity_id
_entity_poly.type
_entity_poly.pdbx_seq_one_letter_code
_entity_poly.pdbx_strand_id
1 'polypeptide(L)'
;MRAPRSLALAGLLLAALTSQALTQPATHVRPTVAVGPQFDTTHVYVAPADFDRFVASLIATFGGTTTKQGVFQVTPTPSQTMSQLVLTPVGSVSVFGFKTPIPYPFGAERTGYLVTDMDTAIAAARRDGADVIVAKFPDPIGQDVVVQWPGGVNMQLYWHTTPPHYAGLASVPENRIYVSADRADAFIRDFVAFAHGKVTSDTTTAPGLEIGLPGATYRRVRISSTFGKAVVLVTDGHLPWPYGRELTGYEVSDLPQTLAKATAAGATVLIAPYNVDHRDAAIVQFPGGYIAEIHAARP
;
A
#
# COMPACT_ATOMS: atom_id res chain seq x y z
N MET A 1 18.87 -101.52 -17.39
CA MET A 1 19.60 -100.38 -16.85
C MET A 1 18.66 -99.17 -16.83
N ARG A 2 18.53 -98.57 -15.73
CA ARG A 2 17.39 -97.66 -15.37
C ARG A 2 17.70 -96.23 -15.84
N ALA A 3 16.75 -95.59 -16.50
CA ALA A 3 16.76 -94.15 -16.78
C ALA A 3 16.09 -93.35 -15.61
N PRO A 4 16.60 -92.21 -15.26
CA PRO A 4 15.95 -91.36 -14.24
C PRO A 4 14.91 -90.39 -14.84
N ARG A 5 13.86 -90.21 -14.12
CA ARG A 5 12.71 -89.31 -14.36
C ARG A 5 13.08 -87.88 -14.03
N SER A 6 12.81 -86.95 -14.97
CA SER A 6 12.92 -85.53 -14.77
C SER A 6 11.60 -85.00 -14.19
N LEU A 7 11.64 -84.33 -13.02
CA LEU A 7 10.55 -83.53 -12.46
C LEU A 7 10.59 -82.11 -13.05
N ALA A 8 9.53 -81.72 -13.71
CA ALA A 8 9.29 -80.29 -14.08
C ALA A 8 8.66 -79.53 -12.92
N LEU A 9 9.37 -78.52 -12.47
CA LEU A 9 8.85 -77.56 -11.48
C LEU A 9 8.18 -76.42 -12.21
N ALA A 10 6.84 -76.28 -12.07
CA ALA A 10 6.08 -75.14 -12.58
C ALA A 10 6.15 -74.00 -11.55
N GLY A 11 6.87 -72.92 -11.90
CA GLY A 11 6.90 -71.73 -11.09
C GLY A 11 5.74 -70.78 -11.44
N LEU A 12 4.83 -70.56 -10.48
CA LEU A 12 3.83 -69.49 -10.57
C LEU A 12 4.47 -68.14 -10.28
N LEU A 13 4.56 -67.29 -11.31
CA LEU A 13 4.88 -65.85 -11.11
C LEU A 13 3.61 -65.11 -10.71
N LEU A 14 3.50 -64.71 -9.43
CA LEU A 14 2.50 -63.73 -8.96
C LEU A 14 3.00 -62.33 -9.35
N ALA A 15 2.37 -61.68 -10.34
CA ALA A 15 2.57 -60.28 -10.63
C ALA A 15 1.80 -59.42 -9.62
N ALA A 16 2.52 -58.83 -8.69
CA ALA A 16 1.95 -57.83 -7.76
C ALA A 16 1.77 -56.48 -8.55
N LEU A 17 0.54 -56.17 -8.91
CA LEU A 17 0.13 -54.85 -9.40
C LEU A 17 0.16 -53.87 -8.25
N THR A 18 1.24 -53.15 -8.07
CA THR A 18 1.29 -51.96 -7.19
C THR A 18 0.52 -50.83 -7.87
N SER A 19 -0.73 -50.58 -7.43
CA SER A 19 -1.48 -49.39 -7.77
C SER A 19 -0.76 -48.18 -7.14
N GLN A 20 0.00 -47.43 -7.90
CA GLN A 20 0.44 -46.10 -7.50
C GLN A 20 -0.77 -45.21 -7.55
N ALA A 21 -1.31 -44.89 -6.37
CA ALA A 21 -2.27 -43.81 -6.21
C ALA A 21 -1.56 -42.50 -6.62
N LEU A 22 -1.94 -41.96 -7.77
CA LEU A 22 -1.59 -40.60 -8.17
C LEU A 22 -2.22 -39.67 -7.14
N THR A 23 -1.44 -39.24 -6.15
CA THR A 23 -1.79 -38.12 -5.28
C THR A 23 -1.91 -36.87 -6.16
N GLN A 24 -3.14 -36.48 -6.48
CA GLN A 24 -3.38 -35.16 -7.07
C GLN A 24 -2.78 -34.12 -6.11
N PRO A 25 -1.98 -33.17 -6.62
CA PRO A 25 -1.53 -32.06 -5.79
C PRO A 25 -2.77 -31.35 -5.25
N ALA A 26 -2.88 -31.27 -3.93
CA ALA A 26 -3.92 -30.47 -3.28
C ALA A 26 -3.80 -29.06 -3.88
N THR A 27 -4.86 -28.61 -4.54
CA THR A 27 -4.99 -27.22 -4.95
C THR A 27 -5.04 -26.40 -3.66
N HIS A 28 -3.91 -25.86 -3.26
CA HIS A 28 -3.84 -24.88 -2.17
C HIS A 28 -4.67 -23.67 -2.58
N VAL A 29 -5.94 -23.65 -2.16
CA VAL A 29 -6.75 -22.46 -2.22
C VAL A 29 -6.04 -21.44 -1.32
N ARG A 30 -5.51 -20.37 -1.93
CA ARG A 30 -4.89 -19.28 -1.16
C ARG A 30 -5.96 -18.70 -0.23
N PRO A 31 -5.73 -18.60 1.10
CA PRO A 31 -6.68 -17.96 1.96
C PRO A 31 -6.86 -16.51 1.51
N THR A 32 -8.11 -16.05 1.47
CA THR A 32 -8.41 -14.64 1.17
C THR A 32 -7.80 -13.77 2.26
N VAL A 33 -7.10 -12.71 1.89
CA VAL A 33 -6.65 -11.74 2.86
C VAL A 33 -7.87 -11.06 3.51
N ALA A 34 -7.83 -10.84 4.81
CA ALA A 34 -8.93 -10.25 5.56
C ALA A 34 -8.93 -8.73 5.36
N VAL A 35 -9.57 -8.25 4.27
CA VAL A 35 -9.70 -6.82 3.97
C VAL A 35 -10.98 -6.29 4.58
N GLY A 36 -10.87 -5.22 5.38
CA GLY A 36 -12.00 -4.49 5.94
C GLY A 36 -12.35 -3.23 5.14
N PRO A 37 -13.45 -2.55 5.51
CA PRO A 37 -13.75 -1.22 5.00
C PRO A 37 -12.66 -0.24 5.45
N GLN A 38 -12.09 0.54 4.52
CA GLN A 38 -10.99 1.45 4.83
C GLN A 38 -11.51 2.70 5.55
N PHE A 39 -10.77 3.19 6.54
CA PHE A 39 -11.11 4.39 7.31
C PHE A 39 -10.06 5.49 7.15
N ASP A 40 -8.79 5.10 7.06
CA ASP A 40 -7.66 5.94 6.68
C ASP A 40 -6.64 5.06 5.97
N THR A 41 -5.96 5.61 4.98
CA THR A 41 -4.98 4.86 4.20
C THR A 41 -3.68 5.62 4.00
N THR A 42 -3.60 6.83 4.53
CA THR A 42 -2.43 7.70 4.39
C THR A 42 -1.92 8.10 5.77
N HIS A 43 -0.67 7.81 6.04
CA HIS A 43 0.04 8.23 7.24
C HIS A 43 0.88 9.47 6.94
N VAL A 44 0.66 10.53 7.69
CA VAL A 44 1.41 11.78 7.55
C VAL A 44 2.11 12.11 8.85
N TYR A 45 3.41 12.36 8.75
CA TYR A 45 4.27 12.70 9.86
C TYR A 45 4.69 14.17 9.72
N VAL A 46 4.28 14.99 10.68
CA VAL A 46 4.62 16.41 10.74
C VAL A 46 5.25 16.75 12.09
N ALA A 47 6.06 17.80 12.13
CA ALA A 47 6.55 18.29 13.41
C ALA A 47 5.36 18.75 14.29
N PRO A 48 5.38 18.52 15.61
CA PRO A 48 4.30 18.96 16.51
C PRO A 48 3.94 20.44 16.37
N ALA A 49 4.90 21.31 16.09
CA ALA A 49 4.68 22.74 15.87
C ALA A 49 3.89 23.06 14.59
N ASP A 50 3.88 22.16 13.61
CA ASP A 50 3.17 22.33 12.34
C ASP A 50 1.82 21.61 12.32
N PHE A 51 1.51 20.81 13.33
CA PHE A 51 0.39 19.87 13.34
C PHE A 51 -0.96 20.55 13.03
N ASP A 52 -1.34 21.56 13.82
CA ASP A 52 -2.63 22.23 13.66
C ASP A 52 -2.72 23.00 12.34
N ARG A 53 -1.62 23.62 11.92
CA ARG A 53 -1.53 24.34 10.64
C ARG A 53 -1.68 23.38 9.45
N PHE A 54 -1.08 22.21 9.53
CA PHE A 54 -1.24 21.15 8.52
C PHE A 54 -2.68 20.67 8.42
N VAL A 55 -3.31 20.33 9.56
CA VAL A 55 -4.71 19.88 9.62
C VAL A 55 -5.66 20.92 9.06
N ALA A 56 -5.49 22.19 9.46
CA ALA A 56 -6.30 23.30 8.94
C ALA A 56 -6.16 23.47 7.43
N SER A 57 -4.94 23.33 6.90
CA SER A 57 -4.65 23.41 5.46
C SER A 57 -5.34 22.31 4.66
N LEU A 58 -5.32 21.05 5.14
CA LEU A 58 -6.02 19.95 4.48
C LEU A 58 -7.53 20.15 4.43
N ILE A 59 -8.13 20.56 5.56
CA ILE A 59 -9.58 20.83 5.64
C ILE A 59 -9.97 22.00 4.73
N ALA A 60 -9.20 23.07 4.69
CA ALA A 60 -9.45 24.19 3.79
C ALA A 60 -9.35 23.80 2.31
N THR A 61 -8.44 22.86 1.98
CA THR A 61 -8.23 22.40 0.61
C THR A 61 -9.33 21.47 0.13
N PHE A 62 -9.62 20.42 0.90
CA PHE A 62 -10.48 19.31 0.47
C PHE A 62 -11.87 19.32 1.11
N GLY A 63 -12.07 20.13 2.16
CA GLY A 63 -13.27 20.06 2.99
C GLY A 63 -13.22 18.88 3.97
N GLY A 64 -14.35 18.61 4.61
CA GLY A 64 -14.49 17.50 5.55
C GLY A 64 -14.45 17.91 7.02
N THR A 65 -14.11 16.96 7.88
CA THR A 65 -14.08 17.12 9.35
C THR A 65 -12.86 16.45 9.95
N THR A 66 -12.68 16.59 11.25
CA THR A 66 -11.59 15.91 11.98
C THR A 66 -12.14 15.17 13.19
N THR A 67 -11.43 14.12 13.62
CA THR A 67 -11.63 13.56 14.96
C THR A 67 -11.04 14.50 16.02
N LYS A 68 -11.32 14.22 17.29
CA LYS A 68 -10.64 14.92 18.39
C LYS A 68 -9.15 14.56 18.39
N GLN A 69 -8.30 15.58 18.51
CA GLN A 69 -6.87 15.39 18.69
C GLN A 69 -6.59 14.76 20.07
N GLY A 70 -5.63 13.84 20.12
CA GLY A 70 -5.13 13.22 21.34
C GLY A 70 -3.62 13.02 21.32
N VAL A 71 -3.08 12.54 22.44
CA VAL A 71 -1.67 12.10 22.52
C VAL A 71 -1.67 10.64 22.92
N PHE A 72 -1.08 9.80 22.09
CA PHE A 72 -1.12 8.35 22.22
C PHE A 72 0.29 7.75 22.04
N GLN A 73 0.44 6.51 22.49
CA GLN A 73 1.53 5.63 22.07
C GLN A 73 1.05 4.87 20.83
N VAL A 74 1.66 5.13 19.69
CA VAL A 74 1.30 4.53 18.38
C VAL A 74 2.42 3.63 17.84
N THR A 75 3.39 3.29 18.68
CA THR A 75 4.51 2.42 18.34
C THR A 75 4.72 1.39 19.44
N PRO A 76 5.34 0.23 19.16
CA PRO A 76 5.61 -0.79 20.20
C PRO A 76 6.61 -0.33 21.27
N THR A 77 7.42 0.67 20.94
CA THR A 77 8.31 1.34 21.90
C THR A 77 7.63 2.53 22.56
N PRO A 78 8.01 2.94 23.77
CA PRO A 78 7.43 4.12 24.41
C PRO A 78 7.51 5.35 23.51
N SER A 79 6.37 5.96 23.22
CA SER A 79 6.26 7.17 22.40
C SER A 79 5.14 8.06 22.89
N GLN A 80 5.25 9.36 22.62
CA GLN A 80 4.18 10.34 22.78
C GLN A 80 3.94 10.98 21.43
N THR A 81 2.76 10.72 20.86
CA THR A 81 2.43 11.17 19.52
C THR A 81 1.10 11.88 19.51
N MET A 82 1.10 13.16 19.12
CA MET A 82 -0.14 13.83 18.74
C MET A 82 -0.73 13.07 17.55
N SER A 83 -2.01 12.72 17.64
CA SER A 83 -2.70 11.98 16.58
C SER A 83 -4.10 12.53 16.37
N GLN A 84 -4.49 12.62 15.11
CA GLN A 84 -5.79 13.07 14.66
C GLN A 84 -6.09 12.53 13.28
N LEU A 85 -7.32 12.11 13.02
CA LEU A 85 -7.78 11.83 11.67
C LEU A 85 -8.34 13.08 11.01
N VAL A 86 -7.99 13.28 9.76
CA VAL A 86 -8.59 14.27 8.86
C VAL A 86 -9.46 13.52 7.86
N LEU A 87 -10.78 13.67 7.99
CA LEU A 87 -11.79 12.93 7.24
C LEU A 87 -12.27 13.80 6.08
N THR A 88 -11.74 13.57 4.88
CA THR A 88 -12.07 14.37 3.69
C THR A 88 -12.87 13.54 2.67
N PRO A 89 -13.60 14.19 1.75
CA PRO A 89 -14.30 13.50 0.66
C PRO A 89 -13.38 12.73 -0.30
N VAL A 90 -12.11 13.13 -0.39
CA VAL A 90 -11.12 12.53 -1.31
C VAL A 90 -10.23 11.47 -0.66
N GLY A 91 -10.41 11.22 0.62
CA GLY A 91 -9.65 10.26 1.42
C GLY A 91 -9.38 10.78 2.82
N SER A 92 -9.09 9.88 3.74
CA SER A 92 -8.78 10.23 5.13
C SER A 92 -7.31 9.99 5.42
N VAL A 93 -6.79 10.80 6.33
CA VAL A 93 -5.38 10.87 6.67
C VAL A 93 -5.20 10.73 8.18
N SER A 94 -4.37 9.79 8.59
CA SER A 94 -3.82 9.73 9.96
C SER A 94 -2.65 10.70 10.08
N VAL A 95 -2.83 11.74 10.87
CA VAL A 95 -1.79 12.75 11.11
C VAL A 95 -1.08 12.43 12.41
N PHE A 96 0.25 12.34 12.36
CA PHE A 96 1.12 12.04 13.49
C PHE A 96 2.13 13.17 13.74
N GLY A 97 2.15 13.69 14.97
CA GLY A 97 3.14 14.63 15.46
C GLY A 97 3.89 14.06 16.65
N PHE A 98 5.04 13.43 16.42
CA PHE A 98 5.81 12.81 17.48
C PHE A 98 6.46 13.86 18.39
N LYS A 99 6.14 13.84 19.68
CA LYS A 99 6.82 14.61 20.74
C LYS A 99 8.10 13.93 21.23
N THR A 100 8.26 12.66 20.93
CA THR A 100 9.47 11.84 21.17
C THR A 100 10.14 11.53 19.83
N PRO A 101 11.41 11.08 19.81
CA PRO A 101 12.02 10.61 18.56
C PRO A 101 11.19 9.51 17.89
N ILE A 102 11.06 9.58 16.57
CA ILE A 102 10.33 8.58 15.80
C ILE A 102 11.18 7.32 15.67
N PRO A 103 10.74 6.15 16.19
CA PRO A 103 11.50 4.92 16.04
C PRO A 103 11.38 4.39 14.60
N TYR A 104 12.48 3.96 14.00
CA TYR A 104 12.43 3.29 12.70
C TYR A 104 11.67 1.95 12.82
N PRO A 105 10.80 1.55 11.87
CA PRO A 105 10.57 2.16 10.54
C PRO A 105 9.40 3.17 10.49
N PHE A 106 8.86 3.59 11.61
CA PHE A 106 7.78 4.59 11.62
C PHE A 106 8.28 5.90 11.00
N GLY A 107 7.39 6.55 10.24
CA GLY A 107 7.74 7.72 9.44
C GLY A 107 8.24 7.37 8.03
N ALA A 108 8.63 6.11 7.78
CA ALA A 108 8.97 5.60 6.47
C ALA A 108 7.77 4.93 5.77
N GLU A 109 6.85 4.30 6.51
CA GLU A 109 5.56 3.87 5.97
C GLU A 109 4.66 5.08 5.70
N ARG A 110 3.98 5.08 4.57
CA ARG A 110 3.09 6.17 4.14
C ARG A 110 1.66 5.69 3.95
N THR A 111 1.49 4.39 3.82
CA THR A 111 0.21 3.77 3.52
C THR A 111 -0.13 2.74 4.58
N GLY A 112 -1.39 2.73 5.02
CA GLY A 112 -1.96 1.73 5.91
C GLY A 112 -3.26 1.18 5.37
N TYR A 113 -3.54 -0.11 5.67
CA TYR A 113 -4.77 -0.76 5.23
C TYR A 113 -5.43 -1.52 6.38
N LEU A 114 -6.77 -1.34 6.52
CA LEU A 114 -7.55 -2.08 7.51
C LEU A 114 -7.73 -3.53 7.06
N VAL A 115 -7.44 -4.43 7.98
CA VAL A 115 -7.75 -5.84 7.86
C VAL A 115 -8.78 -6.25 8.93
N THR A 116 -9.53 -7.32 8.69
CA THR A 116 -10.54 -7.84 9.64
C THR A 116 -10.01 -8.99 10.49
N ASP A 117 -8.83 -9.52 10.15
CA ASP A 117 -8.10 -10.52 10.92
C ASP A 117 -6.60 -10.33 10.70
N MET A 118 -5.91 -9.91 11.74
CA MET A 118 -4.50 -9.56 11.68
C MET A 118 -3.60 -10.78 11.43
N ASP A 119 -3.89 -11.90 12.04
CA ASP A 119 -3.04 -13.10 11.91
C ASP A 119 -3.15 -13.71 10.50
N THR A 120 -4.35 -13.71 9.92
CA THR A 120 -4.56 -14.08 8.51
C THR A 120 -3.82 -13.12 7.57
N ALA A 121 -3.89 -11.81 7.80
CA ALA A 121 -3.21 -10.82 6.98
C ALA A 121 -1.68 -10.95 7.05
N ILE A 122 -1.11 -11.15 8.25
CA ILE A 122 0.32 -11.39 8.45
C ILE A 122 0.78 -12.67 7.73
N ALA A 123 0.00 -13.76 7.89
CA ALA A 123 0.32 -15.02 7.22
C ALA A 123 0.28 -14.89 5.69
N ALA A 124 -0.71 -14.15 5.15
CA ALA A 124 -0.82 -13.87 3.72
C ALA A 124 0.35 -13.00 3.23
N ALA A 125 0.68 -11.91 3.93
CA ALA A 125 1.77 -11.03 3.56
C ALA A 125 3.11 -11.80 3.46
N ARG A 126 3.44 -12.62 4.48
CA ARG A 126 4.64 -13.46 4.48
C ARG A 126 4.66 -14.48 3.33
N ARG A 127 3.54 -15.16 3.10
CA ARG A 127 3.41 -16.13 2.00
C ARG A 127 3.63 -15.48 0.64
N ASP A 128 3.12 -14.26 0.49
CA ASP A 128 3.14 -13.50 -0.75
C ASP A 128 4.34 -12.54 -0.84
N GLY A 129 5.42 -12.78 -0.09
CA GLY A 129 6.75 -12.19 -0.31
C GLY A 129 7.08 -10.94 0.51
N ALA A 130 6.23 -10.52 1.46
CA ALA A 130 6.56 -9.44 2.36
C ALA A 130 7.29 -9.92 3.61
N ASP A 131 8.23 -9.10 4.09
CA ASP A 131 8.84 -9.25 5.40
C ASP A 131 8.01 -8.52 6.47
N VAL A 132 7.88 -9.11 7.64
CA VAL A 132 7.31 -8.43 8.82
C VAL A 132 8.46 -7.73 9.54
N ILE A 133 8.56 -6.41 9.37
CA ILE A 133 9.66 -5.62 9.95
C ILE A 133 9.32 -5.02 11.32
N VAL A 134 8.03 -4.90 11.65
CA VAL A 134 7.55 -4.67 13.03
C VAL A 134 6.50 -5.71 13.32
N ALA A 135 6.72 -6.55 14.34
CA ALA A 135 5.75 -7.55 14.78
C ALA A 135 4.46 -6.90 15.27
N LYS A 136 3.36 -7.66 15.24
CA LYS A 136 2.05 -7.21 15.72
C LYS A 136 2.15 -6.59 17.12
N PHE A 137 1.60 -5.39 17.26
CA PHE A 137 1.60 -4.64 18.53
C PHE A 137 0.23 -3.95 18.73
N PRO A 138 -0.14 -3.66 19.99
CA PRO A 138 -1.37 -2.94 20.28
C PRO A 138 -1.26 -1.45 19.92
N ASP A 139 -2.35 -0.90 19.42
CA ASP A 139 -2.61 0.53 19.29
C ASP A 139 -3.83 0.93 20.14
N PRO A 140 -4.19 2.22 20.28
CA PRO A 140 -5.29 2.65 21.13
C PRO A 140 -6.67 2.06 20.80
N ILE A 141 -6.90 1.65 19.56
CA ILE A 141 -8.20 1.13 19.09
C ILE A 141 -8.10 -0.25 18.43
N GLY A 142 -6.90 -0.85 18.40
CA GLY A 142 -6.72 -2.13 17.74
C GLY A 142 -5.33 -2.75 17.86
N GLN A 143 -4.86 -3.22 16.74
CA GLN A 143 -3.53 -3.81 16.57
C GLN A 143 -2.96 -3.42 15.22
N ASP A 144 -1.65 -3.24 15.19
CA ASP A 144 -0.89 -2.86 14.00
C ASP A 144 0.25 -3.83 13.73
N VAL A 145 0.71 -3.85 12.49
CA VAL A 145 1.92 -4.53 12.01
C VAL A 145 2.53 -3.70 10.89
N VAL A 146 3.84 -3.66 10.78
CA VAL A 146 4.49 -3.05 9.61
C VAL A 146 5.16 -4.15 8.79
N VAL A 147 4.80 -4.20 7.51
CA VAL A 147 5.36 -5.11 6.52
C VAL A 147 6.20 -4.34 5.51
N GLN A 148 7.19 -5.01 4.93
CA GLN A 148 8.01 -4.47 3.85
C GLN A 148 7.93 -5.38 2.63
N TRP A 149 7.50 -4.82 1.51
CA TRP A 149 7.44 -5.49 0.22
C TRP A 149 8.79 -5.41 -0.53
N PRO A 150 9.00 -6.27 -1.56
CA PRO A 150 10.14 -6.13 -2.44
C PRO A 150 10.31 -4.69 -2.95
N GLY A 151 11.55 -4.20 -2.96
CA GLY A 151 11.85 -2.81 -3.30
C GLY A 151 11.85 -1.85 -2.11
N GLY A 152 11.67 -2.37 -0.89
CA GLY A 152 11.72 -1.57 0.34
C GLY A 152 10.44 -0.79 0.64
N VAL A 153 9.31 -1.17 0.05
CA VAL A 153 8.02 -0.50 0.24
C VAL A 153 7.41 -0.92 1.58
N ASN A 154 7.34 0.01 2.51
CA ASN A 154 6.78 -0.23 3.85
C ASN A 154 5.30 0.11 3.88
N MET A 155 4.49 -0.82 4.39
CA MET A 155 3.06 -0.63 4.61
C MET A 155 2.67 -1.06 6.01
N GLN A 156 1.78 -0.30 6.64
CA GLN A 156 1.15 -0.70 7.89
C GLN A 156 -0.16 -1.43 7.59
N LEU A 157 -0.39 -2.56 8.27
CA LEU A 157 -1.73 -3.15 8.35
C LEU A 157 -2.25 -2.86 9.74
N TYR A 158 -3.51 -2.44 9.83
CA TYR A 158 -4.18 -2.17 11.09
C TYR A 158 -5.50 -2.94 11.19
N TRP A 159 -5.86 -3.30 12.41
CA TRP A 159 -7.07 -4.05 12.73
C TRP A 159 -7.78 -3.41 13.91
N HIS A 160 -8.99 -2.94 13.69
CA HIS A 160 -9.77 -2.31 14.74
C HIS A 160 -10.43 -3.37 15.63
N THR A 161 -10.12 -3.38 16.92
CA THR A 161 -10.84 -4.15 17.94
C THR A 161 -12.02 -3.35 18.51
N THR A 162 -12.00 -2.02 18.32
CA THR A 162 -13.11 -1.12 18.64
C THR A 162 -13.58 -0.46 17.33
N PRO A 163 -14.86 -0.65 16.93
CA PRO A 163 -15.38 -0.04 15.71
C PRO A 163 -15.28 1.49 15.74
N PRO A 164 -14.84 2.13 14.64
CA PRO A 164 -14.86 3.58 14.52
C PRO A 164 -16.28 4.15 14.59
N HIS A 165 -16.41 5.39 15.07
CA HIS A 165 -17.69 6.10 15.18
C HIS A 165 -18.06 6.90 13.91
N TYR A 166 -17.34 6.72 12.82
CA TYR A 166 -17.54 7.40 11.54
C TYR A 166 -17.56 6.37 10.40
N ALA A 167 -18.08 6.77 9.25
CA ALA A 167 -18.18 5.88 8.09
C ALA A 167 -16.81 5.57 7.49
N GLY A 168 -16.69 4.38 6.90
CA GLY A 168 -15.55 4.05 6.05
C GLY A 168 -15.45 4.96 4.83
N LEU A 169 -14.27 4.96 4.19
CA LEU A 169 -14.01 5.77 3.01
C LEU A 169 -14.92 5.39 1.85
N ALA A 170 -15.55 6.39 1.23
CA ALA A 170 -16.24 6.23 -0.05
C ALA A 170 -15.23 6.10 -1.22
N SER A 171 -14.06 6.70 -1.07
CA SER A 171 -12.97 6.65 -2.05
C SER A 171 -11.63 6.46 -1.32
N VAL A 172 -10.82 5.51 -1.78
CA VAL A 172 -9.45 5.31 -1.31
C VAL A 172 -8.51 6.06 -2.27
N PRO A 173 -7.66 6.97 -1.78
CA PRO A 173 -6.68 7.66 -2.60
C PRO A 173 -5.75 6.69 -3.34
N GLU A 174 -5.19 7.15 -4.46
CA GLU A 174 -4.22 6.38 -5.22
C GLU A 174 -2.88 6.34 -4.47
N ASN A 175 -2.36 5.14 -4.19
CA ASN A 175 -1.01 4.99 -3.66
C ASN A 175 -0.01 4.97 -4.81
N ARG A 176 0.91 5.95 -4.84
CA ARG A 176 1.92 6.13 -5.88
C ARG A 176 3.28 5.72 -5.35
N ILE A 177 3.78 4.58 -5.85
CA ILE A 177 4.93 3.85 -5.30
C ILE A 177 6.07 3.88 -6.30
N TYR A 178 7.26 4.28 -5.85
CA TYR A 178 8.48 4.24 -6.66
C TYR A 178 9.27 2.96 -6.32
N VAL A 179 9.56 2.16 -7.35
CA VAL A 179 10.30 0.90 -7.21
C VAL A 179 11.36 0.80 -8.30
N SER A 180 12.55 0.30 -7.97
CA SER A 180 13.61 0.05 -8.93
C SER A 180 13.21 -1.03 -9.94
N ALA A 181 13.81 -0.98 -11.14
CA ALA A 181 13.49 -1.89 -12.24
C ALA A 181 13.73 -3.37 -11.89
N ASP A 182 14.75 -3.67 -11.09
CA ASP A 182 15.08 -5.03 -10.64
C ASP A 182 14.12 -5.59 -9.58
N ARG A 183 13.30 -4.75 -8.95
CA ARG A 183 12.34 -5.14 -7.92
C ARG A 183 10.87 -4.99 -8.32
N ALA A 184 10.60 -4.28 -9.40
CA ALA A 184 9.23 -3.94 -9.82
C ALA A 184 8.35 -5.18 -10.04
N ASP A 185 8.84 -6.18 -10.78
CA ASP A 185 8.07 -7.39 -11.06
C ASP A 185 7.79 -8.22 -9.80
N ALA A 186 8.75 -8.28 -8.88
CA ALA A 186 8.56 -8.94 -7.60
C ALA A 186 7.50 -8.22 -6.77
N PHE A 187 7.62 -6.89 -6.61
CA PHE A 187 6.63 -6.08 -5.90
C PHE A 187 5.21 -6.25 -6.49
N ILE A 188 5.07 -6.10 -7.82
CA ILE A 188 3.77 -6.18 -8.50
C ILE A 188 3.13 -7.54 -8.29
N ARG A 189 3.87 -8.63 -8.54
CA ARG A 189 3.39 -10.00 -8.36
C ARG A 189 2.92 -10.25 -6.93
N ASP A 190 3.73 -9.86 -5.96
CA ASP A 190 3.54 -10.18 -4.55
C ASP A 190 2.42 -9.35 -3.95
N PHE A 191 2.38 -8.04 -4.23
CA PHE A 191 1.29 -7.18 -3.77
C PHE A 191 -0.06 -7.54 -4.43
N VAL A 192 -0.09 -7.85 -5.73
CA VAL A 192 -1.32 -8.30 -6.41
C VAL A 192 -1.82 -9.61 -5.82
N ALA A 193 -0.93 -10.56 -5.50
CA ALA A 193 -1.30 -11.81 -4.86
C ALA A 193 -1.90 -11.61 -3.47
N PHE A 194 -1.26 -10.77 -2.65
CA PHE A 194 -1.72 -10.42 -1.31
C PHE A 194 -3.06 -9.67 -1.33
N ALA A 195 -3.15 -8.62 -2.12
CA ALA A 195 -4.31 -7.73 -2.17
C ALA A 195 -5.51 -8.32 -2.96
N HIS A 196 -5.37 -9.53 -3.53
CA HIS A 196 -6.32 -10.10 -4.49
C HIS A 196 -6.67 -9.10 -5.60
N GLY A 197 -5.64 -8.35 -6.02
CA GLY A 197 -5.74 -7.30 -7.00
C GLY A 197 -5.59 -7.79 -8.43
N LYS A 198 -5.63 -6.84 -9.33
CA LYS A 198 -5.33 -7.05 -10.75
C LYS A 198 -4.53 -5.87 -11.31
N VAL A 199 -3.61 -6.17 -12.21
CA VAL A 199 -2.98 -5.17 -13.06
C VAL A 199 -4.02 -4.68 -14.07
N THR A 200 -4.31 -3.39 -14.06
CA THR A 200 -5.28 -2.76 -14.98
C THR A 200 -4.58 -2.10 -16.18
N SER A 201 -3.31 -1.77 -16.04
CA SER A 201 -2.45 -1.24 -17.10
C SER A 201 -0.99 -1.50 -16.77
N ASP A 202 -0.20 -1.88 -17.76
CA ASP A 202 1.25 -1.98 -17.71
C ASP A 202 1.80 -1.40 -19.02
N THR A 203 2.52 -0.29 -18.95
CA THR A 203 3.08 0.39 -20.11
C THR A 203 4.54 0.73 -19.86
N THR A 204 5.40 0.43 -20.82
CA THR A 204 6.83 0.76 -20.79
C THR A 204 7.14 2.13 -21.39
N THR A 205 6.12 2.82 -21.92
CA THR A 205 6.25 4.09 -22.62
C THR A 205 5.44 5.22 -21.96
N ALA A 206 5.20 5.11 -20.65
CA ALA A 206 4.56 6.20 -19.91
C ALA A 206 5.39 7.49 -20.02
N PRO A 207 4.75 8.67 -20.13
CA PRO A 207 5.49 9.92 -20.27
C PRO A 207 6.33 10.24 -19.01
N GLY A 208 7.63 10.45 -19.18
CA GLY A 208 8.55 10.78 -18.10
C GLY A 208 8.24 12.11 -17.39
N LEU A 209 7.42 12.96 -17.97
CA LEU A 209 6.91 14.18 -17.33
C LEU A 209 6.27 13.88 -15.97
N GLU A 210 5.58 12.73 -15.81
CA GLU A 210 4.94 12.30 -14.58
C GLU A 210 5.92 12.01 -13.43
N ILE A 211 7.20 11.77 -13.76
CA ILE A 211 8.27 11.52 -12.80
C ILE A 211 9.41 12.57 -12.89
N GLY A 212 9.13 13.72 -13.50
CA GLY A 212 10.08 14.82 -13.58
C GLY A 212 11.18 14.68 -14.65
N LEU A 213 11.01 13.79 -15.62
CA LEU A 213 11.93 13.55 -16.74
C LEU A 213 11.25 13.84 -18.09
N PRO A 214 10.95 15.14 -18.41
CA PRO A 214 10.27 15.50 -19.64
C PRO A 214 11.06 15.02 -20.86
N GLY A 215 10.34 14.42 -21.83
CA GLY A 215 10.94 13.84 -23.04
C GLY A 215 11.44 12.40 -22.90
N ALA A 216 11.56 11.86 -21.68
CA ALA A 216 11.84 10.46 -21.45
C ALA A 216 10.55 9.63 -21.35
N THR A 217 10.71 8.31 -21.37
CA THR A 217 9.64 7.34 -21.07
C THR A 217 10.09 6.42 -19.95
N TYR A 218 9.11 5.83 -19.24
CA TYR A 218 9.36 4.88 -18.15
C TYR A 218 8.24 3.82 -18.11
N ARG A 219 8.44 2.77 -17.32
CA ARG A 219 7.40 1.77 -17.08
C ARG A 219 6.50 2.21 -15.94
N ARG A 220 5.19 2.23 -16.18
CA ARG A 220 4.15 2.50 -15.20
C ARG A 220 3.17 1.35 -15.15
N VAL A 221 2.88 0.83 -13.95
CA VAL A 221 1.93 -0.24 -13.74
C VAL A 221 0.81 0.25 -12.82
N ARG A 222 -0.44 0.09 -13.24
CA ARG A 222 -1.62 0.41 -12.44
C ARG A 222 -2.22 -0.86 -11.89
N ILE A 223 -2.54 -0.85 -10.59
CA ILE A 223 -3.13 -1.97 -9.86
C ILE A 223 -4.45 -1.49 -9.25
N SER A 224 -5.47 -2.34 -9.33
CA SER A 224 -6.73 -2.17 -8.61
C SER A 224 -6.95 -3.37 -7.69
N SER A 225 -7.34 -3.12 -6.46
CA SER A 225 -7.57 -4.14 -5.44
C SER A 225 -8.66 -3.70 -4.47
N THR A 226 -8.97 -4.55 -3.50
CA THR A 226 -9.86 -4.21 -2.37
C THR A 226 -9.26 -3.16 -1.43
N PHE A 227 -7.95 -2.93 -1.49
CA PHE A 227 -7.27 -1.81 -0.82
C PHE A 227 -7.23 -0.52 -1.66
N GLY A 228 -7.96 -0.45 -2.78
CA GLY A 228 -7.99 0.71 -3.65
C GLY A 228 -7.00 0.61 -4.82
N LYS A 229 -6.56 1.78 -5.30
CA LYS A 229 -5.68 1.93 -6.47
C LYS A 229 -4.23 2.08 -6.02
N ALA A 230 -3.31 1.44 -6.75
CA ALA A 230 -1.89 1.69 -6.63
C ALA A 230 -1.28 1.92 -8.02
N VAL A 231 -0.30 2.82 -8.09
CA VAL A 231 0.49 3.08 -9.30
C VAL A 231 1.95 2.84 -8.98
N VAL A 232 2.55 1.89 -9.67
CA VAL A 232 3.98 1.56 -9.56
C VAL A 232 4.72 2.34 -10.64
N LEU A 233 5.60 3.22 -10.20
CA LEU A 233 6.46 4.08 -11.01
C LEU A 233 7.85 3.44 -11.00
N VAL A 234 8.19 2.75 -12.09
CA VAL A 234 9.46 2.00 -12.18
C VAL A 234 10.57 2.94 -12.59
N THR A 235 11.58 3.08 -11.74
CA THR A 235 12.66 4.08 -11.90
C THR A 235 13.97 3.56 -11.33
N ASP A 236 15.08 4.11 -11.80
CA ASP A 236 16.42 3.90 -11.25
C ASP A 236 16.72 4.76 -10.00
N GLY A 237 15.77 5.61 -9.59
CA GLY A 237 15.90 6.47 -8.43
C GLY A 237 16.62 7.81 -8.67
N HIS A 238 17.10 8.10 -9.89
CA HIS A 238 17.76 9.36 -10.24
C HIS A 238 16.75 10.42 -10.66
N LEU A 239 15.81 10.73 -9.79
CA LEU A 239 14.74 11.67 -10.07
C LEU A 239 14.98 13.03 -9.42
N PRO A 240 14.58 14.14 -10.09
CA PRO A 240 14.63 15.45 -9.48
C PRO A 240 13.62 15.56 -8.34
N TRP A 241 13.93 16.39 -7.33
CA TRP A 241 12.95 16.73 -6.31
C TRP A 241 11.73 17.45 -6.95
N PRO A 242 10.46 17.13 -6.55
CA PRO A 242 10.04 16.35 -5.40
C PRO A 242 9.75 14.85 -5.68
N TYR A 243 10.09 14.35 -6.83
CA TYR A 243 9.84 12.97 -7.24
C TYR A 243 10.71 11.93 -6.47
N GLY A 244 10.45 10.64 -6.69
CA GLY A 244 11.25 9.54 -6.14
C GLY A 244 10.87 9.12 -4.72
N ARG A 245 9.77 9.62 -4.17
CA ARG A 245 9.20 9.23 -2.87
C ARG A 245 7.77 8.74 -3.04
N GLU A 246 7.32 7.87 -2.16
CA GLU A 246 5.91 7.47 -2.11
C GLU A 246 5.04 8.72 -1.92
N LEU A 247 4.00 8.84 -2.74
CA LEU A 247 3.03 9.92 -2.72
C LEU A 247 1.62 9.36 -2.67
N THR A 248 0.73 10.09 -2.03
CA THR A 248 -0.71 9.86 -2.14
C THR A 248 -1.24 10.72 -3.27
N GLY A 249 -2.05 10.13 -4.17
CA GLY A 249 -2.75 10.82 -5.24
C GLY A 249 -4.21 11.04 -4.88
N TYR A 250 -4.63 12.30 -4.74
CA TYR A 250 -6.00 12.69 -4.42
C TYR A 250 -6.77 13.07 -5.67
N GLU A 251 -7.84 12.32 -5.97
CA GLU A 251 -8.73 12.62 -7.08
C GLU A 251 -9.75 13.69 -6.69
N VAL A 252 -9.82 14.77 -7.45
CA VAL A 252 -10.74 15.89 -7.24
C VAL A 252 -11.55 16.16 -8.51
N SER A 253 -12.69 16.81 -8.38
CA SER A 253 -13.53 17.18 -9.54
C SER A 253 -13.03 18.43 -10.28
N ASP A 254 -12.30 19.32 -9.60
CA ASP A 254 -11.82 20.61 -10.12
C ASP A 254 -10.43 20.90 -9.57
N LEU A 255 -9.40 20.59 -10.38
CA LEU A 255 -8.01 20.80 -9.99
C LEU A 255 -7.66 22.28 -9.81
N PRO A 256 -8.00 23.21 -10.73
CA PRO A 256 -7.71 24.63 -10.55
C PRO A 256 -8.30 25.20 -9.26
N GLN A 257 -9.57 24.91 -8.97
CA GLN A 257 -10.22 25.38 -7.74
C GLN A 257 -9.56 24.80 -6.49
N THR A 258 -9.22 23.50 -6.53
CA THR A 258 -8.56 22.83 -5.39
C THR A 258 -7.17 23.41 -5.13
N LEU A 259 -6.38 23.69 -6.18
CA LEU A 259 -5.07 24.33 -6.04
C LEU A 259 -5.16 25.75 -5.49
N ALA A 260 -6.19 26.51 -5.91
CA ALA A 260 -6.43 27.86 -5.37
C ALA A 260 -6.72 27.80 -3.85
N LYS A 261 -7.57 26.85 -3.41
CA LYS A 261 -7.86 26.62 -1.98
C LYS A 261 -6.60 26.20 -1.22
N ALA A 262 -5.84 25.24 -1.76
CA ALA A 262 -4.60 24.76 -1.15
C ALA A 262 -3.59 25.88 -0.94
N THR A 263 -3.37 26.70 -1.96
CA THR A 263 -2.45 27.86 -1.91
C THR A 263 -2.91 28.90 -0.89
N ALA A 264 -4.21 29.24 -0.87
CA ALA A 264 -4.78 30.14 0.11
C ALA A 264 -4.65 29.61 1.54
N ALA A 265 -4.61 28.30 1.72
CA ALA A 265 -4.41 27.61 2.99
C ALA A 265 -2.92 27.33 3.33
N GLY A 266 -1.99 27.95 2.62
CA GLY A 266 -0.55 27.87 2.89
C GLY A 266 0.20 26.71 2.25
N ALA A 267 -0.43 25.97 1.34
CA ALA A 267 0.29 24.98 0.54
C ALA A 267 1.06 25.66 -0.60
N THR A 268 2.16 25.02 -1.03
CA THR A 268 2.98 25.45 -2.16
C THR A 268 2.79 24.49 -3.33
N VAL A 269 2.52 24.99 -4.52
CA VAL A 269 2.52 24.20 -5.75
C VAL A 269 3.97 23.97 -6.15
N LEU A 270 4.45 22.73 -6.02
CA LEU A 270 5.82 22.35 -6.37
C LEU A 270 5.96 22.08 -7.86
N ILE A 271 4.96 21.38 -8.42
CA ILE A 271 4.88 21.08 -9.85
C ILE A 271 3.55 21.65 -10.35
N ALA A 272 3.63 22.59 -11.27
CA ALA A 272 2.47 23.20 -11.90
C ALA A 272 1.62 22.15 -12.62
N PRO A 273 0.32 22.41 -12.85
CA PRO A 273 -0.56 21.48 -13.54
C PRO A 273 0.02 20.99 -14.87
N TYR A 274 0.05 19.69 -15.05
CA TYR A 274 0.47 19.01 -16.26
C TYR A 274 -0.55 17.95 -16.66
N ASN A 275 -0.59 17.63 -17.96
CA ASN A 275 -1.50 16.61 -18.47
C ASN A 275 -0.76 15.30 -18.74
N VAL A 276 -1.27 14.22 -18.18
CA VAL A 276 -0.80 12.86 -18.41
C VAL A 276 -1.99 11.91 -18.34
N ASP A 277 -2.13 11.06 -19.36
CA ASP A 277 -3.03 9.91 -19.33
C ASP A 277 -4.49 10.30 -19.07
N HIS A 278 -4.98 11.31 -19.81
CA HIS A 278 -6.34 11.85 -19.71
C HIS A 278 -6.70 12.44 -18.34
N ARG A 279 -5.71 12.88 -17.58
CA ARG A 279 -5.92 13.64 -16.34
C ARG A 279 -4.98 14.82 -16.26
N ASP A 280 -5.43 15.87 -15.59
CA ASP A 280 -4.57 16.95 -15.13
C ASP A 280 -4.11 16.64 -13.74
N ALA A 281 -2.81 16.83 -13.46
CA ALA A 281 -2.21 16.56 -12.18
C ALA A 281 -1.26 17.68 -11.78
N ALA A 282 -1.07 17.86 -10.47
CA ALA A 282 -0.10 18.79 -9.88
C ALA A 282 0.50 18.17 -8.63
N ILE A 283 1.68 18.58 -8.21
CA ILE A 283 2.27 18.18 -6.94
C ILE A 283 2.31 19.39 -6.02
N VAL A 284 1.80 19.22 -4.82
CA VAL A 284 1.73 20.26 -3.79
C VAL A 284 2.46 19.85 -2.53
N GLN A 285 2.99 20.83 -1.80
CA GLN A 285 3.52 20.65 -0.46
C GLN A 285 2.65 21.43 0.53
N PHE A 286 2.08 20.73 1.48
CA PHE A 286 1.32 21.32 2.59
C PHE A 286 2.24 21.84 3.70
N PRO A 287 1.74 22.72 4.59
CA PRO A 287 2.47 23.10 5.81
C PRO A 287 2.95 21.86 6.56
N GLY A 288 4.15 21.90 7.13
CA GLY A 288 4.78 20.73 7.76
C GLY A 288 5.50 19.78 6.81
N GLY A 289 5.51 20.08 5.49
CA GLY A 289 6.35 19.39 4.52
C GLY A 289 5.72 18.16 3.85
N TYR A 290 4.47 17.84 4.11
CA TYR A 290 3.75 16.76 3.41
C TYR A 290 3.58 17.09 1.94
N ILE A 291 4.01 16.17 1.07
CA ILE A 291 3.92 16.31 -0.38
C ILE A 291 2.89 15.29 -0.90
N ALA A 292 1.97 15.76 -1.73
CA ALA A 292 0.94 14.95 -2.35
C ALA A 292 0.75 15.32 -3.84
N GLU A 293 0.26 14.37 -4.61
CA GLU A 293 -0.26 14.62 -5.95
C GLU A 293 -1.76 14.87 -5.86
N ILE A 294 -2.25 15.85 -6.60
CA ILE A 294 -3.68 16.13 -6.77
C ILE A 294 -3.99 16.04 -8.26
N HIS A 295 -5.04 15.29 -8.62
CA HIS A 295 -5.42 15.15 -10.02
C HIS A 295 -6.94 15.22 -10.23
N ALA A 296 -7.33 15.58 -11.44
CA ALA A 296 -8.69 15.51 -11.93
C ALA A 296 -8.73 14.77 -13.27
N ALA A 297 -9.74 13.89 -13.45
CA ALA A 297 -9.97 13.27 -14.75
C ALA A 297 -10.36 14.34 -15.79
N ARG A 298 -9.87 14.19 -17.01
CA ARG A 298 -10.38 14.95 -18.16
C ARG A 298 -11.57 14.22 -18.77
N PRO A 299 -12.61 14.94 -19.15
CA PRO A 299 -13.75 14.37 -19.85
C PRO A 299 -13.37 13.73 -21.20
#